data_92dd54fd47685af3a58db91f7bf48dee
#
_entry.id   92dd54fd47685af3a58db91f7bf48dee
#
_cell.length_a   1.000
_cell.length_b   1.000
_cell.length_c   1.000
_cell.angle_alpha   90.00
_cell.angle_beta   90.00
_cell.angle_gamma   90.00
#
_symmetry.space_group_name_H-M   'P 1'
#
loop_
_entity.id
_entity.type
_entity.pdbx_description
1 polymer ?
#
loop_
_entity_poly.entity_id
_entity_poly.type
_entity_poly.pdbx_seq_one_letter_code
_entity_poly.pdbx_strand_id
1 'polypeptide(L)'
;MNSLKIKKEIIRYSKLLNTTNLSPLRSGNISVRYKNGFFITPSGKKYSSLKSSDIVFVSLEGHYIKKHTPSSEWRFHRDIYKAKKYSGSIVHCHSHNALILSCLRKKIPPFHYMVAVAGGEDIKCSKYATFGTKNLSRNIIKALKNRSACLIANHGQVAFGENLKKTFELAQEIENICHQYINALRIGIPKILSKKEMKIVLGKFKNYKKG
;
A
#
# COMPACT_ATOMS: atom_id res chain seq x y z
N MET A 1 2.40 -21.31 -5.25
CA MET A 1 3.75 -20.99 -4.70
C MET A 1 3.86 -21.64 -3.32
N ASN A 2 5.05 -22.21 -2.97
CA ASN A 2 5.30 -22.85 -1.66
C ASN A 2 5.28 -21.77 -0.55
N SER A 3 4.70 -22.10 0.63
CA SER A 3 4.60 -21.18 1.78
C SER A 3 5.94 -20.62 2.25
N LEU A 4 6.99 -21.46 2.25
CA LEU A 4 8.34 -21.02 2.63
C LEU A 4 8.91 -19.96 1.66
N LYS A 5 8.67 -20.11 0.35
CA LYS A 5 9.08 -19.14 -0.67
C LYS A 5 8.40 -17.79 -0.46
N ILE A 6 7.09 -17.80 -0.16
CA ILE A 6 6.32 -16.58 0.15
C ILE A 6 6.88 -15.87 1.39
N LYS A 7 7.13 -16.62 2.47
CA LYS A 7 7.68 -16.05 3.71
C LYS A 7 9.05 -15.42 3.51
N LYS A 8 9.94 -16.07 2.74
CA LYS A 8 11.27 -15.52 2.39
C LYS A 8 11.13 -14.24 1.56
N GLU A 9 10.17 -14.21 0.62
CA GLU A 9 9.90 -13.02 -0.19
C GLU A 9 9.39 -11.86 0.66
N ILE A 10 8.42 -12.09 1.57
CA ILE A 10 7.95 -11.07 2.52
C ILE A 10 9.13 -10.50 3.32
N ILE A 11 10.00 -11.35 3.87
CA ILE A 11 11.17 -10.91 4.65
C ILE A 11 12.10 -10.04 3.79
N ARG A 12 12.40 -10.46 2.56
CA ARG A 12 13.24 -9.68 1.64
C ARG A 12 12.69 -8.28 1.40
N TYR A 13 11.39 -8.16 1.06
CA TYR A 13 10.75 -6.88 0.80
C TYR A 13 10.56 -6.04 2.08
N SER A 14 10.37 -6.68 3.24
CA SER A 14 10.32 -5.96 4.52
C SER A 14 11.66 -5.28 4.83
N LYS A 15 12.79 -5.94 4.54
CA LYS A 15 14.12 -5.33 4.65
C LYS A 15 14.29 -4.17 3.66
N LEU A 16 13.77 -4.32 2.43
CA LEU A 16 13.79 -3.26 1.42
C LEU A 16 12.98 -2.03 1.86
N LEU A 17 11.89 -2.17 2.63
CA LEU A 17 11.18 -0.99 3.19
C LEU A 17 12.12 -0.06 3.95
N ASN A 18 13.07 -0.60 4.71
CA ASN A 18 14.05 0.20 5.45
C ASN A 18 15.14 0.78 4.52
N THR A 19 15.71 -0.04 3.63
CA THR A 19 16.85 0.38 2.79
C THR A 19 16.45 1.35 1.67
N THR A 20 15.17 1.37 1.29
CA THR A 20 14.61 2.31 0.30
C THR A 20 13.89 3.51 0.95
N ASN A 21 14.01 3.67 2.27
CA ASN A 21 13.38 4.74 3.04
C ASN A 21 11.83 4.81 2.92
N LEU A 22 11.19 3.70 2.54
CA LEU A 22 9.72 3.62 2.52
C LEU A 22 9.12 3.48 3.92
N SER A 23 9.86 2.91 4.87
CA SER A 23 9.43 2.82 6.26
C SER A 23 10.63 2.83 7.20
N PRO A 24 10.67 3.71 8.20
CA PRO A 24 11.71 3.67 9.22
C PRO A 24 11.49 2.51 10.20
N LEU A 25 12.57 1.93 10.69
CA LEU A 25 12.61 0.96 11.78
C LEU A 25 11.67 -0.24 11.60
N ARG A 26 10.50 -0.23 12.23
CA ARG A 26 9.51 -1.33 12.31
C ARG A 26 8.13 -0.92 11.80
N SER A 27 8.01 0.31 11.29
CA SER A 27 6.75 0.82 10.77
C SER A 27 6.41 0.20 9.40
N GLY A 28 5.13 0.21 9.07
CA GLY A 28 4.63 -0.45 7.87
C GLY A 28 4.48 -1.97 8.04
N ASN A 29 3.98 -2.62 7.02
CA ASN A 29 3.78 -4.07 7.00
C ASN A 29 3.51 -4.57 5.57
N ILE A 30 3.84 -5.84 5.35
CA ILE A 30 3.71 -6.50 4.05
C ILE A 30 2.92 -7.78 4.22
N SER A 31 2.02 -8.06 3.27
CA SER A 31 1.35 -9.35 3.19
C SER A 31 1.31 -9.89 1.76
N VAL A 32 1.19 -11.21 1.65
CA VAL A 32 1.02 -11.95 0.40
C VAL A 32 -0.11 -12.97 0.56
N ARG A 33 -1.04 -12.99 -0.40
CA ARG A 33 -2.15 -13.93 -0.44
C ARG A 33 -1.66 -15.37 -0.51
N TYR A 34 -2.29 -16.25 0.26
CA TYR A 34 -2.03 -17.68 0.25
C TYR A 34 -3.30 -18.46 0.59
N LYS A 35 -3.74 -19.35 -0.29
CA LYS A 35 -4.95 -20.17 -0.11
C LYS A 35 -6.16 -19.32 0.34
N ASN A 36 -6.82 -19.67 1.42
CA ASN A 36 -7.96 -18.99 2.03
C ASN A 36 -7.56 -17.84 2.98
N GLY A 37 -6.33 -17.32 2.87
CA GLY A 37 -5.83 -16.27 3.75
C GLY A 37 -4.63 -15.56 3.15
N PHE A 38 -3.76 -15.10 4.02
CA PHE A 38 -2.52 -14.41 3.64
C PHE A 38 -1.45 -14.57 4.72
N PHE A 39 -0.20 -14.52 4.30
CA PHE A 39 0.92 -14.33 5.21
C PHE A 39 1.19 -12.84 5.39
N ILE A 40 1.50 -12.41 6.62
CA ILE A 40 1.78 -11.02 6.98
C ILE A 40 2.96 -10.93 7.94
N THR A 41 3.70 -9.82 7.89
CA THR A 41 4.73 -9.47 8.86
C THR A 41 4.19 -9.45 10.29
N PRO A 42 4.98 -9.85 11.30
CA PRO A 42 4.57 -9.82 12.70
C PRO A 42 4.55 -8.39 13.25
N SER A 43 3.85 -8.21 14.36
CA SER A 43 3.88 -6.96 15.12
C SER A 43 5.21 -6.79 15.86
N GLY A 44 5.76 -5.57 15.85
CA GLY A 44 6.84 -5.12 16.75
C GLY A 44 8.24 -5.69 16.50
N LYS A 45 8.47 -6.57 15.52
CA LYS A 45 9.80 -7.10 15.19
C LYS A 45 10.57 -6.23 14.20
N LYS A 46 11.87 -6.08 14.42
CA LYS A 46 12.78 -5.43 13.46
C LYS A 46 12.88 -6.26 12.19
N TYR A 47 12.79 -5.63 11.02
CA TYR A 47 12.84 -6.33 9.74
C TYR A 47 14.18 -7.03 9.48
N SER A 48 15.28 -6.48 9.99
CA SER A 48 16.63 -7.08 9.90
C SER A 48 16.71 -8.47 10.55
N SER A 49 15.95 -8.71 11.63
CA SER A 49 15.99 -9.96 12.42
C SER A 49 14.87 -10.94 12.10
N LEU A 50 14.00 -10.67 11.08
CA LEU A 50 12.90 -11.54 10.73
C LEU A 50 13.38 -12.90 10.25
N LYS A 51 12.72 -13.96 10.79
CA LYS A 51 12.82 -15.36 10.36
C LYS A 51 11.52 -15.82 9.71
N SER A 52 11.57 -16.87 8.89
CA SER A 52 10.35 -17.42 8.26
C SER A 52 9.29 -17.90 9.26
N SER A 53 9.71 -18.31 10.46
CA SER A 53 8.82 -18.66 11.56
C SER A 53 8.04 -17.48 12.13
N ASP A 54 8.53 -16.25 11.94
CA ASP A 54 7.89 -15.03 12.45
C ASP A 54 6.73 -14.57 11.56
N ILE A 55 6.71 -14.98 10.29
CA ILE A 55 5.67 -14.58 9.33
C ILE A 55 4.38 -15.32 9.65
N VAL A 56 3.34 -14.56 9.96
CA VAL A 56 2.07 -15.08 10.48
C VAL A 56 1.08 -15.32 9.36
N PHE A 57 0.42 -16.49 9.37
CA PHE A 57 -0.75 -16.75 8.52
C PHE A 57 -2.01 -16.22 9.21
N VAL A 58 -2.83 -15.49 8.46
CA VAL A 58 -4.14 -14.99 8.87
C VAL A 58 -5.17 -15.43 7.84
N SER A 59 -6.25 -16.10 8.27
CA SER A 59 -7.34 -16.48 7.37
C SER A 59 -8.18 -15.26 6.96
N LEU A 60 -8.97 -15.38 5.88
CA LEU A 60 -9.88 -14.30 5.48
C LEU A 60 -11.02 -14.09 6.51
N GLU A 61 -11.29 -15.04 7.39
CA GLU A 61 -12.21 -14.90 8.53
C GLU A 61 -11.56 -14.12 9.69
N GLY A 62 -10.21 -14.05 9.70
CA GLY A 62 -9.44 -13.33 10.71
C GLY A 62 -8.88 -14.23 11.80
N HIS A 63 -8.83 -15.54 11.57
CA HIS A 63 -8.23 -16.50 12.51
C HIS A 63 -6.72 -16.59 12.26
N TYR A 64 -5.97 -16.68 13.34
CA TYR A 64 -4.53 -16.96 13.34
C TYR A 64 -4.14 -17.70 14.62
N ILE A 65 -2.98 -18.38 14.62
CA ILE A 65 -2.48 -19.10 15.78
C ILE A 65 -2.04 -18.08 16.84
N LYS A 66 -2.64 -18.09 18.03
CA LYS A 66 -2.41 -17.11 19.12
C LYS A 66 -0.96 -16.96 19.55
N LYS A 67 -0.13 -18.02 19.39
CA LYS A 67 1.32 -17.96 19.66
C LYS A 67 2.06 -16.94 18.80
N HIS A 68 1.50 -16.53 17.66
CA HIS A 68 2.09 -15.58 16.72
C HIS A 68 1.21 -14.35 16.64
N THR A 69 1.80 -13.16 16.85
CA THR A 69 1.07 -11.89 16.77
C THR A 69 1.28 -11.26 15.40
N PRO A 70 0.28 -11.25 14.50
CA PRO A 70 0.37 -10.54 13.23
C PRO A 70 0.48 -9.05 13.45
N SER A 71 0.88 -8.28 12.44
CA SER A 71 0.78 -6.82 12.46
C SER A 71 -0.57 -6.38 13.01
N SER A 72 -0.61 -5.38 13.88
CA SER A 72 -1.86 -4.79 14.42
C SER A 72 -2.83 -4.34 13.33
N GLU A 73 -2.34 -4.16 12.12
CA GLU A 73 -3.09 -3.66 10.96
C GLU A 73 -3.58 -4.76 10.02
N TRP A 74 -3.46 -6.03 10.38
CA TRP A 74 -3.91 -7.17 9.59
C TRP A 74 -5.36 -7.04 9.09
N ARG A 75 -6.21 -6.29 9.80
CA ARG A 75 -7.63 -6.11 9.43
C ARG A 75 -7.82 -5.47 8.08
N PHE A 76 -7.15 -4.35 7.78
CA PHE A 76 -7.31 -3.73 6.48
C PHE A 76 -6.65 -4.55 5.36
N HIS A 77 -5.58 -5.31 5.62
CA HIS A 77 -5.06 -6.28 4.67
C HIS A 77 -6.11 -7.32 4.31
N ARG A 78 -6.72 -7.96 5.32
CA ARG A 78 -7.82 -8.91 5.12
C ARG A 78 -8.95 -8.30 4.29
N ASP A 79 -9.39 -7.10 4.63
CA ASP A 79 -10.54 -6.46 4.00
C ASP A 79 -10.22 -6.00 2.57
N ILE A 80 -8.97 -5.60 2.28
CA ILE A 80 -8.50 -5.39 0.90
C ILE A 80 -8.54 -6.70 0.12
N TYR A 81 -8.03 -7.82 0.66
CA TYR A 81 -8.11 -9.11 -0.01
C TYR A 81 -9.55 -9.57 -0.28
N LYS A 82 -10.49 -9.31 0.64
CA LYS A 82 -11.91 -9.60 0.44
C LYS A 82 -12.51 -8.73 -0.68
N ALA A 83 -12.23 -7.44 -0.68
CA ALA A 83 -12.79 -6.47 -1.64
C ALA A 83 -12.13 -6.54 -3.03
N LYS A 84 -10.87 -6.98 -3.09
CA LYS A 84 -10.03 -7.02 -4.31
C LYS A 84 -9.53 -8.44 -4.54
N LYS A 85 -10.39 -9.30 -5.09
CA LYS A 85 -10.09 -10.75 -5.28
C LYS A 85 -8.81 -11.00 -6.09
N TYR A 86 -8.44 -10.09 -7.01
CA TYR A 86 -7.22 -10.16 -7.82
C TYR A 86 -5.95 -9.67 -7.10
N SER A 87 -6.06 -9.11 -5.90
CA SER A 87 -4.90 -8.69 -5.12
C SER A 87 -4.11 -9.91 -4.64
N GLY A 88 -2.85 -10.02 -5.07
CA GLY A 88 -1.91 -11.04 -4.62
C GLY A 88 -1.03 -10.59 -3.46
N SER A 89 -0.82 -9.27 -3.30
CA SER A 89 0.00 -8.71 -2.22
C SER A 89 -0.42 -7.31 -1.83
N ILE A 90 -0.01 -6.89 -0.63
CA ILE A 90 -0.26 -5.56 -0.08
C ILE A 90 1.02 -5.08 0.59
N VAL A 91 1.37 -3.81 0.32
CA VAL A 91 2.45 -3.07 0.98
C VAL A 91 1.85 -1.84 1.64
N HIS A 92 2.02 -1.73 2.93
CA HIS A 92 1.76 -0.54 3.71
C HIS A 92 3.06 0.02 4.23
N CYS A 93 3.25 1.32 4.10
CA CYS A 93 4.47 1.99 4.53
C CYS A 93 4.21 3.42 5.01
N HIS A 94 5.15 3.91 5.85
CA HIS A 94 5.16 5.27 6.39
C HIS A 94 6.23 6.10 5.69
N SER A 95 6.21 6.09 4.36
CA SER A 95 7.18 6.81 3.56
C SER A 95 7.02 8.32 3.72
N HIS A 96 8.14 9.04 3.71
CA HIS A 96 8.25 10.41 4.21
C HIS A 96 7.27 11.39 3.55
N ASN A 97 7.27 11.44 2.22
CA ASN A 97 6.44 12.40 1.48
C ASN A 97 4.95 12.01 1.49
N ALA A 98 4.64 10.71 1.41
CA ALA A 98 3.27 10.23 1.54
C ALA A 98 2.73 10.52 2.94
N LEU A 99 3.54 10.37 3.99
CA LEU A 99 3.16 10.73 5.36
C LEU A 99 2.86 12.23 5.47
N ILE A 100 3.73 13.12 4.97
CA ILE A 100 3.51 14.56 4.99
C ILE A 100 2.16 14.91 4.34
N LEU A 101 1.90 14.43 3.11
CA LEU A 101 0.65 14.70 2.41
C LEU A 101 -0.56 14.08 3.12
N SER A 102 -0.40 12.91 3.74
CA SER A 102 -1.47 12.27 4.50
C SER A 102 -1.93 13.11 5.70
N CYS A 103 -1.01 13.88 6.30
CA CYS A 103 -1.32 14.81 7.40
C CYS A 103 -2.19 16.00 6.94
N LEU A 104 -2.12 16.37 5.68
CA LEU A 104 -3.01 17.38 5.09
C LEU A 104 -4.41 16.82 4.79
N ARG A 105 -4.61 15.49 4.86
CA ARG A 105 -5.86 14.77 4.56
C ARG A 105 -6.45 15.10 3.18
N LYS A 106 -5.62 15.55 2.25
CA LYS A 106 -6.01 15.92 0.88
C LYS A 106 -5.62 14.83 -0.10
N LYS A 107 -6.40 14.69 -1.16
CA LYS A 107 -6.04 13.84 -2.30
C LYS A 107 -4.93 14.49 -3.12
N ILE A 108 -4.13 13.70 -3.83
CA ILE A 108 -3.21 14.20 -4.85
C ILE A 108 -3.99 14.28 -6.16
N PRO A 109 -4.14 15.49 -6.74
CA PRO A 109 -4.83 15.68 -8.00
C PRO A 109 -3.97 15.22 -9.20
N PRO A 110 -4.49 15.16 -10.42
CA PRO A 110 -3.72 14.79 -11.61
C PRO A 110 -2.78 15.92 -12.08
N PHE A 111 -1.84 16.32 -11.24
CA PHE A 111 -0.80 17.31 -11.58
C PHE A 111 0.25 16.73 -12.54
N HIS A 112 0.36 15.40 -12.59
CA HIS A 112 1.26 14.64 -13.45
C HIS A 112 0.54 13.38 -13.95
N TYR A 113 0.78 12.95 -15.19
CA TYR A 113 0.08 11.79 -15.77
C TYR A 113 0.34 10.48 -15.00
N MET A 114 1.50 10.34 -14.35
CA MET A 114 1.84 9.17 -13.53
C MET A 114 0.91 8.96 -12.33
N VAL A 115 0.12 9.93 -11.91
CA VAL A 115 -0.94 9.72 -10.90
C VAL A 115 -1.87 8.55 -11.29
N ALA A 116 -2.02 8.28 -12.59
CA ALA A 116 -2.79 7.15 -13.13
C ALA A 116 -2.26 5.76 -12.71
N VAL A 117 -1.01 5.64 -12.27
CA VAL A 117 -0.44 4.36 -11.80
C VAL A 117 -1.23 3.80 -10.61
N ALA A 118 -1.79 4.68 -9.78
CA ALA A 118 -2.68 4.32 -8.68
C ALA A 118 -4.04 3.73 -9.13
N GLY A 119 -4.29 3.63 -10.44
CA GLY A 119 -5.51 3.05 -11.01
C GLY A 119 -6.65 4.04 -11.23
N GLY A 120 -6.44 5.33 -11.05
CA GLY A 120 -7.45 6.36 -11.26
C GLY A 120 -6.89 7.74 -11.56
N GLU A 121 -7.76 8.73 -11.66
CA GLU A 121 -7.40 10.11 -11.99
C GLU A 121 -6.79 10.90 -10.82
N ASP A 122 -6.79 10.35 -9.61
CA ASP A 122 -6.21 10.94 -8.41
C ASP A 122 -5.72 9.87 -7.46
N ILE A 123 -4.86 10.22 -6.50
CA ILE A 123 -4.53 9.38 -5.35
C ILE A 123 -5.34 9.90 -4.17
N LYS A 124 -6.31 9.11 -3.71
CA LYS A 124 -7.20 9.49 -2.62
C LYS A 124 -6.49 9.41 -1.28
N CYS A 125 -6.90 10.24 -0.33
CA CYS A 125 -6.59 10.11 1.08
C CYS A 125 -7.82 9.55 1.81
N SER A 126 -7.64 8.50 2.62
CA SER A 126 -8.74 7.96 3.43
C SER A 126 -9.12 8.93 4.54
N LYS A 127 -10.34 8.79 5.10
CA LYS A 127 -10.66 9.46 6.36
C LYS A 127 -9.81 8.88 7.49
N TYR A 128 -9.46 9.72 8.47
CA TYR A 128 -8.74 9.29 9.66
C TYR A 128 -9.55 8.30 10.49
N ALA A 129 -8.86 7.33 11.04
CA ALA A 129 -9.31 6.48 12.14
C ALA A 129 -8.07 5.88 12.82
N THR A 130 -8.19 5.52 14.10
CA THR A 130 -7.11 4.91 14.87
C THR A 130 -6.64 3.61 14.22
N PHE A 131 -5.32 3.38 14.22
CA PHE A 131 -4.71 2.17 13.65
C PHE A 131 -5.29 0.88 14.25
N GLY A 132 -5.31 -0.20 13.46
CA GLY A 132 -5.83 -1.50 13.87
C GLY A 132 -7.37 -1.62 13.97
N THR A 133 -8.12 -0.53 13.81
CA THR A 133 -9.58 -0.52 13.97
C THR A 133 -10.34 -0.94 12.70
N LYS A 134 -11.59 -1.41 12.89
CA LYS A 134 -12.52 -1.68 11.79
C LYS A 134 -12.83 -0.40 10.98
N ASN A 135 -12.86 0.76 11.64
CA ASN A 135 -13.14 2.04 10.99
C ASN A 135 -12.01 2.43 10.03
N LEU A 136 -10.74 2.25 10.43
CA LEU A 136 -9.60 2.46 9.52
C LEU A 136 -9.73 1.59 8.28
N SER A 137 -9.96 0.29 8.46
CA SER A 137 -10.12 -0.65 7.35
C SER A 137 -11.24 -0.20 6.40
N ARG A 138 -12.41 0.16 6.92
CA ARG A 138 -13.54 0.66 6.13
C ARG A 138 -13.18 1.93 5.33
N ASN A 139 -12.46 2.86 5.94
CA ASN A 139 -12.07 4.10 5.30
C ASN A 139 -11.05 3.86 4.17
N ILE A 140 -10.09 2.96 4.38
CA ILE A 140 -9.13 2.54 3.36
C ILE A 140 -9.86 1.90 2.16
N ILE A 141 -10.79 0.96 2.40
CA ILE A 141 -11.57 0.33 1.32
C ILE A 141 -12.35 1.36 0.48
N LYS A 142 -12.94 2.38 1.13
CA LYS A 142 -13.62 3.47 0.44
C LYS A 142 -12.64 4.28 -0.44
N ALA A 143 -11.46 4.59 0.07
CA ALA A 143 -10.43 5.32 -0.67
C ALA A 143 -9.89 4.50 -1.85
N LEU A 144 -9.78 3.19 -1.71
CA LEU A 144 -9.34 2.25 -2.76
C LEU A 144 -10.42 1.91 -3.80
N LYS A 145 -11.61 2.53 -3.76
CA LYS A 145 -12.62 2.32 -4.81
C LYS A 145 -12.05 2.78 -6.16
N ASN A 146 -11.89 1.83 -7.10
CA ASN A 146 -11.26 2.03 -8.43
C ASN A 146 -9.80 2.55 -8.33
N ARG A 147 -9.07 2.17 -7.30
CA ARG A 147 -7.66 2.53 -7.06
C ARG A 147 -6.89 1.30 -6.58
N SER A 148 -5.58 1.29 -6.86
CA SER A 148 -4.62 0.28 -6.39
C SER A 148 -3.75 0.79 -5.24
N ALA A 149 -3.80 2.10 -4.96
CA ALA A 149 -3.10 2.74 -3.84
C ALA A 149 -3.89 3.94 -3.31
N CYS A 150 -3.68 4.28 -2.04
CA CYS A 150 -4.18 5.51 -1.44
C CYS A 150 -3.30 5.96 -0.27
N LEU A 151 -3.38 7.25 0.08
CA LEU A 151 -2.88 7.77 1.35
C LEU A 151 -3.85 7.40 2.47
N ILE A 152 -3.30 7.21 3.67
CA ILE A 152 -4.05 6.96 4.90
C ILE A 152 -3.87 8.20 5.78
N ALA A 153 -4.95 8.92 6.08
CA ALA A 153 -4.90 10.20 6.81
C ALA A 153 -4.08 10.11 8.10
N ASN A 154 -3.08 11.01 8.26
CA ASN A 154 -2.13 11.08 9.40
C ASN A 154 -1.39 9.76 9.68
N HIS A 155 -1.09 8.95 8.64
CA HIS A 155 -0.57 7.61 8.88
C HIS A 155 0.48 7.17 7.85
N GLY A 156 0.24 7.35 6.56
CA GLY A 156 1.13 6.92 5.49
C GLY A 156 0.37 6.53 4.22
N GLN A 157 0.78 5.43 3.58
CA GLN A 157 0.17 4.93 2.35
C GLN A 157 -0.06 3.42 2.37
N VAL A 158 -0.95 2.95 1.51
CA VAL A 158 -1.13 1.53 1.20
C VAL A 158 -1.25 1.33 -0.30
N ALA A 159 -0.57 0.31 -0.80
CA ALA A 159 -0.65 -0.17 -2.18
C ALA A 159 -0.97 -1.67 -2.21
N PHE A 160 -1.68 -2.13 -3.25
CA PHE A 160 -1.88 -3.54 -3.50
C PHE A 160 -1.73 -3.84 -5.01
N GLY A 161 -1.38 -5.08 -5.33
CA GLY A 161 -1.16 -5.53 -6.70
C GLY A 161 -1.17 -7.04 -6.84
N GLU A 162 -0.88 -7.50 -8.04
CA GLU A 162 -0.88 -8.90 -8.44
C GLU A 162 0.18 -9.74 -7.69
N ASN A 163 1.38 -9.18 -7.52
CA ASN A 163 2.50 -9.83 -6.85
C ASN A 163 3.32 -8.80 -6.06
N LEU A 164 4.19 -9.29 -5.18
CA LEU A 164 4.89 -8.42 -4.23
C LEU A 164 5.88 -7.47 -4.92
N LYS A 165 6.52 -7.88 -6.01
CA LYS A 165 7.41 -7.00 -6.79
C LYS A 165 6.64 -5.78 -7.32
N LYS A 166 5.57 -6.01 -8.09
CA LYS A 166 4.75 -4.93 -8.68
C LYS A 166 4.11 -4.03 -7.61
N THR A 167 3.71 -4.62 -6.46
CA THR A 167 3.11 -3.86 -5.36
C THR A 167 4.12 -2.97 -4.66
N PHE A 168 5.34 -3.45 -4.49
CA PHE A 168 6.43 -2.68 -3.89
C PHE A 168 6.86 -1.52 -4.82
N GLU A 169 7.02 -1.80 -6.10
CA GLU A 169 7.29 -0.77 -7.12
C GLU A 169 6.19 0.30 -7.15
N LEU A 170 4.91 -0.11 -7.02
CA LEU A 170 3.80 0.85 -6.90
C LEU A 170 3.93 1.71 -5.64
N ALA A 171 4.28 1.14 -4.50
CA ALA A 171 4.47 1.92 -3.26
C ALA A 171 5.63 2.93 -3.39
N GLN A 172 6.73 2.56 -4.08
CA GLN A 172 7.82 3.48 -4.40
C GLN A 172 7.37 4.61 -5.33
N GLU A 173 6.59 4.29 -6.36
CA GLU A 173 6.08 5.29 -7.28
C GLU A 173 5.10 6.26 -6.61
N ILE A 174 4.25 5.78 -5.68
CA ILE A 174 3.40 6.67 -4.87
C ILE A 174 4.25 7.65 -4.05
N GLU A 175 5.34 7.18 -3.43
CA GLU A 175 6.25 8.05 -2.69
C GLU A 175 6.92 9.09 -3.59
N ASN A 176 7.37 8.68 -4.78
CA ASN A 176 7.95 9.56 -5.79
C ASN A 176 6.95 10.64 -6.25
N ILE A 177 5.71 10.27 -6.53
CA ILE A 177 4.63 11.20 -6.90
C ILE A 177 4.35 12.18 -5.75
N CYS A 178 4.34 11.70 -4.50
CA CYS A 178 4.19 12.57 -3.32
C CYS A 178 5.32 13.59 -3.22
N HIS A 179 6.57 13.15 -3.41
CA HIS A 179 7.73 14.01 -3.43
C HIS A 179 7.63 15.10 -4.50
N GLN A 180 7.30 14.72 -5.74
CA GLN A 180 7.13 15.64 -6.85
C GLN A 180 6.01 16.66 -6.58
N TYR A 181 4.87 16.22 -6.04
CA TYR A 181 3.74 17.07 -5.74
C TYR A 181 4.06 18.10 -4.66
N ILE A 182 4.74 17.70 -3.58
CA ILE A 182 5.19 18.62 -2.52
C ILE A 182 6.10 19.69 -3.10
N ASN A 183 7.09 19.31 -3.92
CA ASN A 183 8.04 20.25 -4.50
C ASN A 183 7.38 21.17 -5.54
N ALA A 184 6.44 20.67 -6.34
CA ALA A 184 5.66 21.53 -7.23
C ALA A 184 4.87 22.59 -6.45
N LEU A 185 4.25 22.23 -5.32
CA LEU A 185 3.52 23.18 -4.45
C LEU A 185 4.43 24.22 -3.79
N ARG A 186 5.71 23.92 -3.58
CA ARG A 186 6.69 24.88 -3.06
C ARG A 186 7.09 25.95 -4.09
N ILE A 187 7.05 25.60 -5.37
CA ILE A 187 7.43 26.48 -6.48
C ILE A 187 6.24 27.29 -6.97
N GLY A 188 5.03 26.72 -6.93
CA GLY A 188 3.82 27.37 -7.39
C GLY A 188 2.59 26.46 -7.37
N ILE A 189 1.54 26.87 -8.08
CA ILE A 189 0.30 26.08 -8.18
C ILE A 189 0.40 25.16 -9.40
N PRO A 190 0.45 23.82 -9.21
CA PRO A 190 0.54 22.88 -10.32
C PRO A 190 -0.66 22.98 -11.26
N LYS A 191 -0.42 22.94 -12.56
CA LYS A 191 -1.48 22.82 -13.57
C LYS A 191 -2.03 21.40 -13.57
N ILE A 192 -3.34 21.28 -13.49
CA ILE A 192 -4.04 20.00 -13.35
C ILE A 192 -4.50 19.51 -14.72
N LEU A 193 -4.19 18.24 -15.04
CA LEU A 193 -4.66 17.58 -16.25
C LEU A 193 -6.19 17.40 -16.22
N SER A 194 -6.82 17.55 -17.38
CA SER A 194 -8.26 17.40 -17.52
C SER A 194 -8.72 15.95 -17.30
N LYS A 195 -9.99 15.75 -16.92
CA LYS A 195 -10.59 14.41 -16.84
C LYS A 195 -10.51 13.67 -18.17
N LYS A 196 -10.66 14.37 -19.31
CA LYS A 196 -10.55 13.81 -20.66
C LYS A 196 -9.15 13.24 -20.88
N GLU A 197 -8.12 14.03 -20.57
CA GLU A 197 -6.71 13.57 -20.69
C GLU A 197 -6.42 12.38 -19.78
N MET A 198 -6.82 12.44 -18.51
CA MET A 198 -6.61 11.32 -17.58
C MET A 198 -7.33 10.05 -18.02
N LYS A 199 -8.47 10.13 -18.69
CA LYS A 199 -9.15 8.95 -19.27
C LYS A 199 -8.31 8.31 -20.37
N ILE A 200 -7.68 9.12 -21.24
CA ILE A 200 -6.74 8.64 -22.28
C ILE A 200 -5.54 7.96 -21.62
N VAL A 201 -4.92 8.61 -20.65
CA VAL A 201 -3.76 8.07 -19.91
C VAL A 201 -4.10 6.74 -19.24
N LEU A 202 -5.23 6.64 -18.55
CA LEU A 202 -5.68 5.40 -17.91
C LEU A 202 -5.91 4.27 -18.94
N GLY A 203 -6.39 4.60 -20.14
CA GLY A 203 -6.51 3.65 -21.25
C GLY A 203 -5.14 3.10 -21.69
N LYS A 204 -4.15 3.97 -21.85
CA LYS A 204 -2.76 3.59 -22.19
C LYS A 204 -2.15 2.70 -21.10
N PHE A 205 -2.31 3.02 -19.82
CA PHE A 205 -1.81 2.20 -18.71
C PHE A 205 -2.42 0.78 -18.66
N LYS A 206 -3.70 0.62 -19.07
CA LYS A 206 -4.32 -0.71 -19.16
C LYS A 206 -3.67 -1.59 -20.25
N ASN A 207 -3.30 -0.99 -21.36
CA ASN A 207 -2.65 -1.70 -22.47
C ASN A 207 -1.18 -2.01 -22.15
N TYR A 208 -0.46 -1.08 -21.50
CA TYR A 208 0.94 -1.27 -21.09
C TYR A 208 1.13 -2.43 -20.08
N LYS A 209 0.10 -2.77 -19.29
CA LYS A 209 0.13 -3.91 -18.36
C LYS A 209 -0.12 -5.26 -19.02
N LYS A 210 -0.45 -5.30 -20.31
CA LYS A 210 -0.71 -6.53 -21.06
C LYS A 210 0.47 -7.04 -21.87
N GLY A 211 1.56 -6.28 -22.01
CA GLY A 211 2.86 -6.69 -22.50
C GLY A 211 3.77 -7.04 -21.32
#